data_0f3e2d1f432f2729310a8e0a44e2d3e9
#
_entry.id   0f3e2d1f432f2729310a8e0a44e2d3e9
#
_cell.length_a   1.000
_cell.length_b   1.000
_cell.length_c   1.000
_cell.angle_alpha   90.00
_cell.angle_beta   90.00
_cell.angle_gamma   90.00
#
_symmetry.space_group_name_H-M   'P 1'
#
loop_
_entity.id
_entity.type
_entity.pdbx_description
1 polymer ?
#
loop_
_entity_poly.entity_id
_entity_poly.type
_entity_poly.pdbx_seq_one_letter_code
_entity_poly.pdbx_strand_id
1 'polypeptide(L)'
;MKKSNIIIIILSLLLTGIVGYGLGKQASSRPVEQTVNNATTFEHWNEDSEALKELIAYVEDVTDENSENFIPAVDRVATFDMDGTLMAELCPTYIGVKMLMERIFNDPSYEADEEMREFGLMMRDHAMDKSFPSDFDYTFSSHEAKAFAGMSLNEYSDYVTGFLLNDADGFENMIYGNAYYLPMVEVIDYLQDHDFKCFIVTGSDRFFIRTFIEGVIDVPYENIIGSDVELEAKDQGDTENYVYEFTGKDTLVRTDKLIIKNIKTSKVLQIAQEIDRKPVLSFGNSSGDVSMHNYTITNNGYKSAAFQLIADDDVRDYGNSSKGKELRDKWEGMGFVAVSMKNDWKTIYGENVVKTGSFHWLEDYADE
;
A
#
# COMPACT_ATOMS: atom_id res chain seq x y z
N MET A 1 -24.94 46.50 2.91
CA MET A 1 -26.09 45.89 3.62
C MET A 1 -26.47 44.69 2.77
N LYS A 2 -26.35 43.48 3.10
CA LYS A 2 -26.61 42.62 4.24
C LYS A 2 -25.59 41.46 4.24
N LYS A 3 -25.01 41.24 5.38
CA LYS A 3 -24.36 40.01 5.85
C LYS A 3 -25.44 38.95 6.17
N SER A 4 -24.96 37.73 6.33
CA SER A 4 -25.64 36.54 6.90
C SER A 4 -26.13 35.58 5.80
N ASN A 5 -25.81 34.29 5.74
CA ASN A 5 -25.66 33.32 6.82
C ASN A 5 -24.91 32.09 6.26
N ILE A 6 -23.77 31.83 6.76
CA ILE A 6 -23.16 30.49 6.73
C ILE A 6 -22.80 30.21 8.19
N ILE A 7 -23.65 29.54 8.90
CA ILE A 7 -23.40 28.77 10.14
C ILE A 7 -24.72 28.04 10.38
N ILE A 8 -24.61 26.78 10.75
CA ILE A 8 -25.64 25.79 11.11
C ILE A 8 -25.82 24.71 10.03
N ILE A 9 -24.95 23.72 10.04
CA ILE A 9 -25.28 22.29 10.00
C ILE A 9 -24.07 21.56 10.62
N ILE A 10 -23.87 21.72 11.89
CA ILE A 10 -23.12 20.77 12.76
C ILE A 10 -23.87 20.84 14.07
N LEU A 11 -24.83 19.95 14.27
CA LEU A 11 -25.37 19.50 15.57
C LEU A 11 -26.76 18.87 15.36
N SER A 12 -26.79 17.61 14.94
CA SER A 12 -27.94 16.74 15.22
C SER A 12 -27.67 15.28 14.85
N LEU A 13 -26.69 14.66 15.50
CA LEU A 13 -26.56 13.18 15.54
C LEU A 13 -25.96 12.75 16.88
N LEU A 14 -26.67 13.12 17.95
CA LEU A 14 -26.53 12.47 19.24
C LEU A 14 -27.93 12.38 19.83
N LEU A 15 -28.42 11.19 20.03
CA LEU A 15 -29.63 10.68 20.63
C LEU A 15 -30.60 10.04 19.64
N THR A 16 -30.43 8.77 19.42
CA THR A 16 -31.44 7.72 19.63
C THR A 16 -30.75 6.37 19.45
N GLY A 17 -30.36 5.78 20.54
CA GLY A 17 -30.00 4.39 20.61
C GLY A 17 -31.23 3.51 20.67
N ILE A 18 -31.04 2.28 20.20
CA ILE A 18 -31.81 1.07 20.47
C ILE A 18 -33.16 0.97 19.76
N VAL A 19 -33.23 0.13 18.78
CA VAL A 19 -34.18 -0.96 18.42
C VAL A 19 -34.17 -1.16 16.90
N GLY A 20 -33.86 -2.37 16.43
CA GLY A 20 -34.17 -2.75 15.05
C GLY A 20 -33.10 -3.62 14.36
N TYR A 21 -32.96 -4.86 14.81
CA TYR A 21 -32.36 -5.93 14.01
C TYR A 21 -33.21 -6.13 12.75
N GLY A 22 -32.54 -6.11 11.60
CA GLY A 22 -33.06 -6.69 10.37
C GLY A 22 -33.60 -5.72 9.35
N LEU A 23 -32.73 -5.20 8.49
CA LEU A 23 -33.07 -4.92 7.09
C LEU A 23 -31.75 -4.85 6.32
N GLY A 24 -31.64 -5.65 5.26
CA GLY A 24 -30.45 -5.80 4.45
C GLY A 24 -29.90 -4.45 3.98
N LYS A 25 -28.58 -4.29 4.10
CA LYS A 25 -27.85 -3.20 3.44
C LYS A 25 -28.03 -3.38 1.93
N GLN A 26 -28.92 -2.64 1.33
CA GLN A 26 -28.83 -2.29 -0.07
C GLN A 26 -27.52 -1.54 -0.24
N ALA A 27 -26.59 -2.10 -1.00
CA ALA A 27 -25.43 -1.38 -1.49
C ALA A 27 -25.94 -0.11 -2.18
N SER A 28 -25.73 1.06 -1.59
CA SER A 28 -25.92 2.31 -2.27
C SER A 28 -24.79 2.43 -3.27
N SER A 29 -25.06 2.04 -4.52
CA SER A 29 -24.25 2.46 -5.66
C SER A 29 -24.24 4.01 -5.62
N ARG A 30 -23.06 4.57 -5.30
CA ARG A 30 -22.84 6.00 -5.57
C ARG A 30 -23.10 6.20 -7.05
N PRO A 31 -23.77 7.30 -7.45
CA PRO A 31 -23.84 7.64 -8.86
C PRO A 31 -22.40 7.76 -9.35
N VAL A 32 -22.05 7.03 -10.39
CA VAL A 32 -20.84 7.31 -11.18
C VAL A 32 -21.11 8.68 -11.79
N GLU A 33 -20.60 9.75 -11.19
CA GLU A 33 -20.42 11.00 -11.88
C GLU A 33 -19.51 10.67 -13.06
N GLN A 34 -20.03 10.83 -14.26
CA GLN A 34 -19.21 10.88 -15.46
C GLN A 34 -18.30 12.08 -15.28
N THR A 35 -17.09 11.83 -14.80
CA THR A 35 -16.01 12.81 -14.77
C THR A 35 -15.76 13.21 -16.21
N VAL A 36 -16.01 14.47 -16.49
CA VAL A 36 -15.49 15.17 -17.68
C VAL A 36 -13.99 14.89 -17.67
N ASN A 37 -13.45 14.31 -18.75
CA ASN A 37 -12.04 14.09 -18.98
C ASN A 37 -11.27 15.42 -18.85
N ASN A 38 -10.87 15.75 -17.63
CA ASN A 38 -9.75 16.63 -17.39
C ASN A 38 -8.54 15.71 -17.37
N ALA A 39 -7.66 15.85 -18.35
CA ALA A 39 -6.39 15.12 -18.36
C ALA A 39 -5.72 15.25 -16.99
N THR A 40 -5.24 14.15 -16.43
CA THR A 40 -4.54 14.14 -15.15
C THR A 40 -3.43 15.18 -15.15
N THR A 41 -3.43 16.04 -14.15
CA THR A 41 -2.39 17.05 -13.96
C THR A 41 -1.47 16.60 -12.84
N PHE A 42 -0.16 16.74 -13.05
CA PHE A 42 0.85 16.40 -12.03
C PHE A 42 1.07 17.58 -11.07
N GLU A 43 0.11 17.82 -10.17
CA GLU A 43 0.15 18.95 -9.25
C GLU A 43 1.21 18.82 -8.16
N HIS A 44 1.56 17.58 -7.80
CA HIS A 44 2.49 17.25 -6.72
C HIS A 44 3.93 16.98 -7.21
N TRP A 45 4.18 17.03 -8.52
CA TRP A 45 5.50 16.91 -9.11
C TRP A 45 6.12 18.27 -9.42
N ASN A 46 7.45 18.34 -9.41
CA ASN A 46 8.17 19.49 -9.93
C ASN A 46 8.14 19.44 -11.46
N GLU A 47 7.85 20.59 -12.09
CA GLU A 47 7.81 20.73 -13.55
C GLU A 47 9.13 20.39 -14.25
N ASP A 48 10.25 20.56 -13.51
CA ASP A 48 11.60 20.27 -14.00
C ASP A 48 12.03 18.81 -13.81
N SER A 49 11.20 17.96 -13.15
CA SER A 49 11.54 16.55 -12.91
C SER A 49 11.84 15.82 -14.22
N GLU A 50 13.05 15.30 -14.34
CA GLU A 50 13.46 14.49 -15.50
C GLU A 50 12.78 13.11 -15.46
N ALA A 51 12.56 12.53 -14.27
CA ALA A 51 11.85 11.27 -14.12
C ALA A 51 10.39 11.38 -14.60
N LEU A 52 9.71 12.48 -14.27
CA LEU A 52 8.34 12.72 -14.77
C LEU A 52 8.32 12.91 -16.29
N LYS A 53 9.26 13.68 -16.85
CA LYS A 53 9.36 13.87 -18.29
C LYS A 53 9.61 12.56 -19.03
N GLU A 54 10.45 11.68 -18.45
CA GLU A 54 10.72 10.36 -19.00
C GLU A 54 9.49 9.46 -18.96
N LEU A 55 8.71 9.50 -17.87
CA LEU A 55 7.44 8.78 -17.78
C LEU A 55 6.43 9.26 -18.84
N ILE A 56 6.24 10.58 -18.94
CA ILE A 56 5.31 11.16 -19.93
C ILE A 56 5.74 10.78 -21.34
N ALA A 57 7.01 10.98 -21.67
CA ALA A 57 7.54 10.64 -23.00
C ALA A 57 7.42 9.15 -23.34
N TYR A 58 7.59 8.28 -22.33
CA TYR A 58 7.36 6.84 -22.49
C TYR A 58 5.89 6.56 -22.81
N VAL A 59 4.95 7.11 -22.00
CA VAL A 59 3.52 6.86 -22.18
C VAL A 59 3.04 7.38 -23.52
N GLU A 60 3.41 8.62 -23.90
CA GLU A 60 3.05 9.22 -25.21
C GLU A 60 3.54 8.34 -26.37
N ASP A 61 4.78 7.83 -26.30
CA ASP A 61 5.36 7.00 -27.35
C ASP A 61 4.64 5.65 -27.49
N VAL A 62 4.34 4.97 -26.38
CA VAL A 62 3.73 3.64 -26.43
C VAL A 62 2.21 3.67 -26.65
N THR A 63 1.59 4.84 -26.54
CA THR A 63 0.14 5.00 -26.78
C THR A 63 -0.19 5.61 -28.14
N ASP A 64 0.79 6.19 -28.85
CA ASP A 64 0.60 6.69 -30.21
C ASP A 64 0.56 5.53 -31.22
N GLU A 65 -0.59 5.32 -31.85
CA GLU A 65 -0.80 4.27 -32.86
C GLU A 65 0.15 4.39 -34.08
N ASN A 66 0.79 5.55 -34.27
CA ASN A 66 1.78 5.76 -35.36
C ASN A 66 3.22 5.48 -34.89
N SER A 67 3.45 5.28 -33.61
CA SER A 67 4.78 4.95 -33.10
C SER A 67 5.15 3.50 -33.40
N GLU A 68 6.43 3.27 -33.70
CA GLU A 68 6.99 1.91 -33.80
C GLU A 68 6.97 1.16 -32.46
N ASN A 69 6.81 1.88 -31.34
CA ASN A 69 6.75 1.37 -29.99
C ASN A 69 5.30 1.21 -29.48
N PHE A 70 4.30 1.40 -30.33
CA PHE A 70 2.90 1.28 -29.95
C PHE A 70 2.60 -0.03 -29.23
N ILE A 71 1.94 0.07 -28.07
CA ILE A 71 1.48 -1.08 -27.28
C ILE A 71 -0.06 -1.07 -27.27
N PRO A 72 -0.74 -2.15 -27.72
CA PRO A 72 -2.19 -2.24 -27.59
C PRO A 72 -2.64 -2.12 -26.12
N ALA A 73 -3.76 -1.44 -25.85
CA ALA A 73 -4.28 -1.19 -24.50
C ALA A 73 -4.39 -2.46 -23.66
N VAL A 74 -4.70 -3.61 -24.28
CA VAL A 74 -4.80 -4.91 -23.58
C VAL A 74 -3.47 -5.38 -22.98
N ASP A 75 -2.34 -4.92 -23.51
CA ASP A 75 -0.98 -5.30 -23.10
C ASP A 75 -0.27 -4.19 -22.29
N ARG A 76 -0.94 -3.02 -22.09
CA ARG A 76 -0.43 -1.95 -21.23
C ARG A 76 -0.64 -2.31 -19.76
N VAL A 77 0.33 -3.01 -19.18
CA VAL A 77 0.32 -3.42 -17.77
C VAL A 77 1.41 -2.70 -17.01
N ALA A 78 1.03 -2.02 -15.92
CA ALA A 78 1.93 -1.39 -14.97
C ALA A 78 1.82 -2.07 -13.60
N THR A 79 2.95 -2.32 -12.94
CA THR A 79 3.01 -2.89 -11.60
C THR A 79 3.66 -1.93 -10.62
N PHE A 80 3.09 -1.83 -9.43
CA PHE A 80 3.54 -0.95 -8.36
C PHE A 80 3.80 -1.77 -7.11
N ASP A 81 4.92 -1.54 -6.45
CA ASP A 81 5.04 -1.86 -5.04
C ASP A 81 4.16 -0.91 -4.21
N MET A 82 3.95 -1.22 -2.94
CA MET A 82 3.09 -0.42 -2.07
C MET A 82 3.89 0.37 -1.04
N ASP A 83 4.57 -0.31 -0.12
CA ASP A 83 5.29 0.30 0.99
C ASP A 83 6.53 1.06 0.49
N GLY A 84 6.56 2.38 0.68
CA GLY A 84 7.63 3.23 0.16
C GLY A 84 7.53 3.55 -1.34
N THR A 85 6.44 3.12 -1.99
CA THR A 85 6.17 3.41 -3.40
C THR A 85 4.87 4.19 -3.60
N LEU A 86 3.75 3.70 -3.06
CA LEU A 86 2.44 4.37 -3.07
C LEU A 86 2.06 4.84 -1.67
N MET A 87 2.52 4.15 -0.65
CA MET A 87 2.30 4.39 0.76
C MET A 87 3.62 4.70 1.44
N ALA A 88 3.60 5.57 2.43
CA ALA A 88 4.78 5.92 3.23
C ALA A 88 5.40 4.70 3.93
N GLU A 89 6.74 4.62 3.91
CA GLU A 89 7.43 3.66 4.79
C GLU A 89 7.26 3.99 6.27
N LEU A 90 7.03 5.25 6.58
CA LEU A 90 6.95 5.81 7.93
C LEU A 90 8.26 5.63 8.74
N CYS A 91 8.25 6.15 9.96
CA CYS A 91 9.33 6.00 10.92
C CYS A 91 8.74 5.59 12.29
N PRO A 92 9.38 4.73 13.03
CA PRO A 92 10.66 4.06 12.73
C PRO A 92 10.55 2.90 11.75
N THR A 93 9.31 2.44 11.42
CA THR A 93 9.07 1.27 10.57
C THR A 93 7.71 1.32 9.87
N TYR A 94 7.44 0.31 9.05
CA TYR A 94 6.24 0.17 8.21
C TYR A 94 4.93 0.19 9.01
N ILE A 95 3.88 0.68 8.37
CA ILE A 95 2.52 0.78 8.95
C ILE A 95 1.99 -0.58 9.42
N GLY A 96 2.24 -1.67 8.68
CA GLY A 96 1.84 -3.01 9.09
C GLY A 96 2.53 -3.47 10.38
N VAL A 97 3.81 -3.11 10.58
CA VAL A 97 4.52 -3.39 11.83
C VAL A 97 3.90 -2.61 12.99
N LYS A 98 3.56 -1.33 12.78
CA LYS A 98 2.87 -0.51 13.79
C LYS A 98 1.51 -1.11 14.17
N MET A 99 0.75 -1.59 13.18
CA MET A 99 -0.55 -2.25 13.42
C MET A 99 -0.39 -3.55 14.23
N LEU A 100 0.61 -4.36 13.93
CA LEU A 100 0.89 -5.58 14.70
C LEU A 100 1.33 -5.26 16.14
N MET A 101 2.15 -4.22 16.34
CA MET A 101 2.54 -3.75 17.66
C MET A 101 1.33 -3.31 18.49
N GLU A 102 0.41 -2.55 17.87
CA GLU A 102 -0.84 -2.15 18.54
C GLU A 102 -1.68 -3.37 18.94
N ARG A 103 -1.75 -4.37 18.05
CA ARG A 103 -2.44 -5.64 18.34
C ARG A 103 -1.83 -6.39 19.51
N ILE A 104 -0.50 -6.43 19.59
CA ILE A 104 0.23 -7.20 20.64
C ILE A 104 0.15 -6.55 22.01
N PHE A 105 0.29 -5.21 22.07
CA PHE A 105 0.50 -4.52 23.34
C PHE A 105 -0.72 -3.75 23.83
N ASN A 106 -1.57 -3.24 22.95
CA ASN A 106 -2.62 -2.28 23.30
C ASN A 106 -4.04 -2.77 23.01
N ASP A 107 -4.22 -3.84 22.23
CA ASP A 107 -5.56 -4.35 21.92
C ASP A 107 -6.10 -5.26 23.04
N PRO A 108 -7.12 -4.83 23.81
CA PRO A 108 -7.67 -5.63 24.90
C PRO A 108 -8.44 -6.87 24.43
N SER A 109 -8.73 -6.99 23.13
CA SER A 109 -9.41 -8.15 22.54
C SER A 109 -8.47 -9.27 22.15
N TYR A 110 -7.15 -9.05 22.24
CA TYR A 110 -6.11 -10.02 21.90
C TYR A 110 -5.20 -10.29 23.10
N GLU A 111 -5.02 -11.54 23.44
CA GLU A 111 -4.07 -11.97 24.48
C GLU A 111 -2.86 -12.60 23.79
N ALA A 112 -1.80 -11.80 23.60
CA ALA A 112 -0.56 -12.26 23.01
C ALA A 112 0.13 -13.28 23.94
N ASP A 113 0.51 -14.44 23.39
CA ASP A 113 1.33 -15.41 24.09
C ASP A 113 2.79 -14.90 24.28
N GLU A 114 3.60 -15.63 25.04
CA GLU A 114 4.98 -15.25 25.36
C GLU A 114 5.83 -15.08 24.08
N GLU A 115 5.70 -16.00 23.09
CA GLU A 115 6.41 -15.93 21.81
C GLU A 115 6.04 -14.66 21.02
N MET A 116 4.75 -14.32 20.96
CA MET A 116 4.27 -13.13 20.29
C MET A 116 4.75 -11.84 20.95
N ARG A 117 4.74 -11.81 22.30
CA ARG A 117 5.27 -10.66 23.05
C ARG A 117 6.78 -10.49 22.85
N GLU A 118 7.56 -11.58 22.93
CA GLU A 118 9.00 -11.53 22.64
C GLU A 118 9.28 -11.03 21.21
N PHE A 119 8.47 -11.44 20.23
CA PHE A 119 8.57 -10.95 18.86
C PHE A 119 8.25 -9.45 18.78
N GLY A 120 7.22 -8.98 19.49
CA GLY A 120 6.90 -7.56 19.62
C GLY A 120 8.05 -6.73 20.19
N LEU A 121 8.65 -7.20 21.30
CA LEU A 121 9.80 -6.54 21.92
C LEU A 121 11.02 -6.49 20.97
N MET A 122 11.28 -7.57 20.24
CA MET A 122 12.32 -7.58 19.21
C MET A 122 12.02 -6.53 18.13
N MET A 123 10.78 -6.43 17.62
CA MET A 123 10.42 -5.41 16.65
C MET A 123 10.62 -3.99 17.20
N ARG A 124 10.20 -3.73 18.45
CA ARG A 124 10.40 -2.45 19.13
C ARG A 124 11.88 -2.05 19.15
N ASP A 125 12.73 -2.96 19.58
CA ASP A 125 14.15 -2.67 19.86
C ASP A 125 14.96 -2.48 18.56
N HIS A 126 14.57 -3.14 17.46
CA HIS A 126 15.29 -3.08 16.17
C HIS A 126 14.73 -2.08 15.17
N ALA A 127 13.56 -1.49 15.43
CA ALA A 127 12.91 -0.59 14.46
C ALA A 127 13.69 0.71 14.23
N MET A 128 14.23 1.34 15.30
CA MET A 128 14.86 2.65 15.23
C MET A 128 16.12 2.68 14.35
N ASP A 129 16.93 1.63 14.37
CA ASP A 129 18.16 1.52 13.58
C ASP A 129 18.01 0.60 12.37
N LYS A 130 16.80 0.06 12.16
CA LYS A 130 16.47 -0.88 11.07
C LYS A 130 17.39 -2.11 11.06
N SER A 131 17.81 -2.58 12.23
CA SER A 131 18.71 -3.74 12.41
C SER A 131 17.97 -5.07 12.51
N PHE A 132 16.84 -5.20 11.87
CA PHE A 132 16.04 -6.42 11.86
C PHE A 132 16.83 -7.65 11.38
N PRO A 133 16.54 -8.85 11.92
CA PRO A 133 17.09 -10.09 11.42
C PRO A 133 16.86 -10.28 9.91
N SER A 134 17.72 -11.03 9.25
CA SER A 134 17.65 -11.21 7.78
C SER A 134 16.41 -11.93 7.27
N ASP A 135 15.72 -12.66 8.12
CA ASP A 135 14.47 -13.37 7.86
C ASP A 135 13.23 -12.62 8.37
N PHE A 136 13.42 -11.37 8.81
CA PHE A 136 12.35 -10.55 9.41
C PHE A 136 11.12 -10.46 8.53
N ASP A 137 11.26 -10.24 7.24
CA ASP A 137 10.11 -10.10 6.33
C ASP A 137 9.18 -11.33 6.38
N TYR A 138 9.76 -12.53 6.45
CA TYR A 138 9.00 -13.77 6.53
C TYR A 138 8.42 -14.00 7.92
N THR A 139 9.23 -13.83 8.96
CA THR A 139 8.82 -13.99 10.35
C THR A 139 7.74 -12.99 10.74
N PHE A 140 7.85 -11.75 10.31
CA PHE A 140 6.81 -10.73 10.48
C PHE A 140 5.47 -11.20 9.92
N SER A 141 5.43 -11.59 8.64
CA SER A 141 4.16 -12.00 8.03
C SER A 141 3.57 -13.28 8.64
N SER A 142 4.42 -14.17 9.17
CA SER A 142 3.96 -15.35 9.91
C SER A 142 3.34 -14.99 11.25
N HIS A 143 3.93 -14.04 11.99
CA HIS A 143 3.36 -13.55 13.26
C HIS A 143 2.10 -12.70 13.03
N GLU A 144 2.07 -11.91 11.95
CA GLU A 144 0.87 -11.18 11.54
C GLU A 144 -0.28 -12.15 11.23
N ALA A 145 -0.04 -13.22 10.47
CA ALA A 145 -1.05 -14.26 10.22
C ALA A 145 -1.58 -14.85 11.54
N LYS A 146 -0.68 -15.19 12.49
CA LYS A 146 -1.03 -15.72 13.80
C LYS A 146 -1.84 -14.73 14.65
N ALA A 147 -1.46 -13.45 14.66
CA ALA A 147 -2.12 -12.42 15.48
C ALA A 147 -3.55 -12.11 15.05
N PHE A 148 -3.88 -12.32 13.79
CA PHE A 148 -5.18 -12.06 13.20
C PHE A 148 -5.92 -13.33 12.78
N ALA A 149 -5.45 -14.51 13.21
CA ALA A 149 -6.12 -15.78 12.96
C ALA A 149 -7.52 -15.83 13.61
N GLY A 150 -8.46 -16.50 12.96
CA GLY A 150 -9.85 -16.62 13.40
C GLY A 150 -10.74 -15.44 13.05
N MET A 151 -10.18 -14.29 12.63
CA MET A 151 -10.97 -13.17 12.15
C MET A 151 -11.56 -13.49 10.78
N SER A 152 -12.83 -13.18 10.58
CA SER A 152 -13.42 -13.11 9.24
C SER A 152 -12.77 -11.96 8.44
N LEU A 153 -12.90 -12.00 7.11
CA LEU A 153 -12.36 -10.93 6.26
C LEU A 153 -12.96 -9.56 6.60
N ASN A 154 -14.24 -9.52 7.02
CA ASN A 154 -14.87 -8.26 7.44
C ASN A 154 -14.32 -7.79 8.80
N GLU A 155 -14.18 -8.67 9.78
CA GLU A 155 -13.60 -8.31 11.09
C GLU A 155 -12.18 -7.79 10.95
N TYR A 156 -11.38 -8.40 10.07
CA TYR A 156 -10.02 -7.92 9.78
C TYR A 156 -10.03 -6.54 9.10
N SER A 157 -10.88 -6.34 8.09
CA SER A 157 -11.03 -5.04 7.43
C SER A 157 -11.52 -3.94 8.39
N ASP A 158 -12.48 -4.27 9.28
CA ASP A 158 -12.96 -3.33 10.30
C ASP A 158 -11.83 -2.98 11.30
N TYR A 159 -10.99 -3.95 11.68
CA TYR A 159 -9.83 -3.72 12.54
C TYR A 159 -8.80 -2.80 11.86
N VAL A 160 -8.44 -3.10 10.61
CA VAL A 160 -7.52 -2.26 9.81
C VAL A 160 -8.08 -0.84 9.69
N THR A 161 -9.36 -0.69 9.35
CA THR A 161 -10.00 0.62 9.25
C THR A 161 -9.93 1.40 10.55
N GLY A 162 -10.19 0.74 11.69
CA GLY A 162 -10.07 1.37 13.01
C GLY A 162 -8.64 1.83 13.31
N PHE A 163 -7.65 0.99 13.01
CA PHE A 163 -6.23 1.34 13.18
C PHE A 163 -5.82 2.53 12.29
N LEU A 164 -6.27 2.56 11.05
CA LEU A 164 -5.93 3.62 10.08
C LEU A 164 -6.44 5.01 10.47
N LEU A 165 -7.39 5.11 11.39
CA LEU A 165 -7.90 6.39 11.91
C LEU A 165 -6.99 7.01 12.98
N ASN A 166 -6.00 6.29 13.49
CA ASN A 166 -5.05 6.83 14.47
C ASN A 166 -4.09 7.83 13.82
N ASP A 167 -3.63 8.80 14.62
CA ASP A 167 -2.63 9.76 14.21
C ASP A 167 -1.32 9.04 13.82
N ALA A 168 -0.73 9.46 12.71
CA ALA A 168 0.53 8.89 12.24
C ALA A 168 1.69 9.43 13.08
N ASP A 169 2.33 8.55 13.84
CA ASP A 169 3.47 8.89 14.67
C ASP A 169 4.60 9.52 13.84
N GLY A 170 5.17 10.62 14.35
CA GLY A 170 6.21 11.38 13.65
C GLY A 170 5.69 12.49 12.73
N PHE A 171 4.37 12.68 12.63
CA PHE A 171 3.75 13.70 11.79
C PHE A 171 2.64 14.45 12.53
N GLU A 172 2.43 15.71 12.18
CA GLU A 172 1.23 16.47 12.52
C GLU A 172 0.28 16.51 11.31
N ASN A 173 -1.02 16.49 11.59
CA ASN A 173 -2.11 16.55 10.61
C ASN A 173 -2.14 15.36 9.62
N MET A 174 -1.66 14.20 10.02
CA MET A 174 -1.71 12.97 9.25
C MET A 174 -2.20 11.82 10.13
N ILE A 175 -3.19 11.08 9.66
CA ILE A 175 -3.54 9.75 10.18
C ILE A 175 -2.88 8.68 9.32
N TYR A 176 -2.74 7.45 9.83
CA TYR A 176 -2.15 6.36 9.05
C TYR A 176 -2.88 6.13 7.73
N GLY A 177 -4.20 6.25 7.70
CA GLY A 177 -5.01 6.10 6.49
C GLY A 177 -4.82 7.18 5.42
N ASN A 178 -4.04 8.23 5.70
CA ASN A 178 -3.70 9.29 4.75
C ASN A 178 -2.21 9.30 4.36
N ALA A 179 -1.47 8.26 4.74
CA ALA A 179 -0.03 8.19 4.51
C ALA A 179 0.31 7.77 3.06
N TYR A 180 -0.28 8.44 2.07
CA TYR A 180 -0.02 8.19 0.64
C TYR A 180 1.05 9.13 0.09
N TYR A 181 1.85 8.63 -0.84
CA TYR A 181 2.66 9.49 -1.69
C TYR A 181 1.80 10.05 -2.81
N LEU A 182 1.28 11.27 -2.61
CA LEU A 182 0.36 11.92 -3.54
C LEU A 182 0.90 12.00 -4.98
N PRO A 183 2.21 12.28 -5.23
CA PRO A 183 2.76 12.24 -6.57
C PRO A 183 2.60 10.89 -7.27
N MET A 184 2.62 9.80 -6.52
CA MET A 184 2.50 8.45 -7.09
C MET A 184 1.05 8.04 -7.32
N VAL A 185 0.10 8.60 -6.56
CA VAL A 185 -1.33 8.46 -6.88
C VAL A 185 -1.63 9.11 -8.23
N GLU A 186 -1.09 10.31 -8.50
CA GLU A 186 -1.22 10.96 -9.81
C GLU A 186 -0.62 10.12 -10.97
N VAL A 187 0.45 9.35 -10.70
CA VAL A 187 1.01 8.44 -11.70
C VAL A 187 0.03 7.32 -12.04
N ILE A 188 -0.67 6.75 -11.05
CA ILE A 188 -1.70 5.74 -11.32
C ILE A 188 -2.83 6.33 -12.15
N ASP A 189 -3.37 7.49 -11.74
CA ASP A 189 -4.45 8.16 -12.47
C ASP A 189 -4.04 8.46 -13.91
N TYR A 190 -2.83 9.00 -14.10
CA TYR A 190 -2.28 9.29 -15.44
C TYR A 190 -2.17 8.05 -16.31
N LEU A 191 -1.68 6.94 -15.77
CA LEU A 191 -1.54 5.69 -16.50
C LEU A 191 -2.92 5.11 -16.87
N GLN A 192 -3.88 5.20 -15.97
CA GLN A 192 -5.25 4.74 -16.23
C GLN A 192 -5.94 5.59 -17.29
N ASP A 193 -5.74 6.92 -17.30
CA ASP A 193 -6.21 7.83 -18.37
C ASP A 193 -5.64 7.46 -19.75
N HIS A 194 -4.53 6.70 -19.78
CA HIS A 194 -3.88 6.20 -20.99
C HIS A 194 -4.08 4.69 -21.20
N ASP A 195 -5.17 4.13 -20.66
CA ASP A 195 -5.58 2.73 -20.80
C ASP A 195 -4.56 1.70 -20.24
N PHE A 196 -3.72 2.08 -19.29
CA PHE A 196 -2.91 1.11 -18.57
C PHE A 196 -3.74 0.40 -17.50
N LYS A 197 -3.52 -0.91 -17.36
CA LYS A 197 -4.00 -1.68 -16.24
C LYS A 197 -2.96 -1.65 -15.13
N CYS A 198 -3.29 -0.96 -14.04
CA CYS A 198 -2.43 -0.86 -12.88
C CYS A 198 -2.67 -2.02 -11.89
N PHE A 199 -1.58 -2.63 -11.43
CA PHE A 199 -1.57 -3.68 -10.42
C PHE A 199 -0.68 -3.28 -9.26
N ILE A 200 -1.13 -3.52 -8.03
CA ILE A 200 -0.30 -3.38 -6.84
C ILE A 200 0.29 -4.76 -6.52
N VAL A 201 1.63 -4.85 -6.47
CA VAL A 201 2.37 -6.10 -6.22
C VAL A 201 3.25 -5.89 -4.98
N THR A 202 2.74 -6.25 -3.82
CA THR A 202 3.29 -5.86 -2.52
C THR A 202 3.73 -7.03 -1.66
N GLY A 203 4.70 -6.78 -0.77
CA GLY A 203 5.08 -7.68 0.32
C GLY A 203 4.14 -7.65 1.52
N SER A 204 3.23 -6.68 1.59
CA SER A 204 2.23 -6.58 2.65
C SER A 204 1.04 -7.51 2.43
N ASP A 205 0.25 -7.72 3.48
CA ASP A 205 -0.96 -8.56 3.41
C ASP A 205 -1.96 -7.98 2.38
N ARG A 206 -2.47 -8.84 1.51
CA ARG A 206 -3.40 -8.47 0.43
C ARG A 206 -4.66 -7.77 0.96
N PHE A 207 -5.23 -8.27 2.05
CA PHE A 207 -6.47 -7.73 2.62
C PHE A 207 -6.24 -6.42 3.36
N PHE A 208 -5.06 -6.25 3.99
CA PHE A 208 -4.64 -4.96 4.52
C PHE A 208 -4.61 -3.90 3.42
N ILE A 209 -3.95 -4.18 2.30
CA ILE A 209 -3.84 -3.20 1.21
C ILE A 209 -5.20 -2.91 0.57
N ARG A 210 -6.07 -3.91 0.39
CA ARG A 210 -7.44 -3.68 -0.11
C ARG A 210 -8.22 -2.70 0.75
N THR A 211 -8.08 -2.81 2.07
CA THR A 211 -8.71 -1.87 3.01
C THR A 211 -8.03 -0.50 2.97
N PHE A 212 -6.68 -0.48 2.91
CA PHE A 212 -5.91 0.76 2.95
C PHE A 212 -6.22 1.66 1.75
N ILE A 213 -6.28 1.13 0.53
CA ILE A 213 -6.48 1.94 -0.69
C ILE A 213 -7.91 2.40 -0.91
N GLU A 214 -8.88 1.94 -0.10
CA GLU A 214 -10.30 2.20 -0.34
C GLU A 214 -10.63 3.69 -0.39
N GLY A 215 -11.13 4.13 -1.54
CA GLY A 215 -11.57 5.52 -1.75
C GLY A 215 -10.44 6.53 -2.03
N VAL A 216 -9.17 6.08 -2.15
CA VAL A 216 -8.02 6.94 -2.47
C VAL A 216 -7.33 6.50 -3.76
N ILE A 217 -7.01 5.22 -3.92
CA ILE A 217 -6.37 4.69 -5.12
C ILE A 217 -7.39 3.86 -5.89
N ASP A 218 -7.71 4.26 -7.10
CA ASP A 218 -8.70 3.58 -7.96
C ASP A 218 -8.07 2.37 -8.69
N VAL A 219 -7.54 1.42 -7.90
CA VAL A 219 -7.08 0.12 -8.39
C VAL A 219 -8.07 -0.95 -7.95
N PRO A 220 -8.66 -1.73 -8.89
CA PRO A 220 -9.59 -2.81 -8.55
C PRO A 220 -8.97 -3.81 -7.56
N TYR A 221 -9.75 -4.30 -6.60
CA TYR A 221 -9.26 -5.21 -5.57
C TYR A 221 -8.67 -6.51 -6.12
N GLU A 222 -9.16 -7.00 -7.27
CA GLU A 222 -8.59 -8.12 -8.00
C GLU A 222 -7.19 -7.84 -8.58
N ASN A 223 -6.82 -6.58 -8.73
CA ASN A 223 -5.50 -6.16 -9.21
C ASN A 223 -4.49 -5.99 -8.06
N ILE A 224 -4.82 -6.42 -6.84
CA ILE A 224 -3.91 -6.39 -5.69
C ILE A 224 -3.35 -7.77 -5.43
N ILE A 225 -2.05 -7.92 -5.63
CA ILE A 225 -1.25 -9.12 -5.45
C ILE A 225 -0.34 -8.92 -4.25
N GLY A 226 -0.67 -9.54 -3.12
CA GLY A 226 0.03 -9.36 -1.85
C GLY A 226 0.62 -10.63 -1.28
N SER A 227 1.12 -10.55 -0.07
CA SER A 227 1.32 -11.73 0.76
C SER A 227 -0.02 -12.29 1.15
N ASP A 228 -0.14 -13.61 1.18
CA ASP A 228 -1.40 -14.30 1.43
C ASP A 228 -1.32 -15.21 2.65
N VAL A 229 -2.40 -15.23 3.41
CA VAL A 229 -2.65 -16.20 4.46
C VAL A 229 -3.69 -17.22 4.00
N GLU A 230 -3.63 -18.43 4.56
CA GLU A 230 -4.65 -19.43 4.30
C GLU A 230 -5.99 -18.97 4.86
N LEU A 231 -7.05 -19.24 4.08
CA LEU A 231 -8.43 -19.01 4.49
C LEU A 231 -9.14 -20.35 4.63
N GLU A 232 -10.05 -20.42 5.59
CA GLU A 232 -10.90 -21.60 5.78
C GLU A 232 -12.34 -21.20 6.10
N ALA A 233 -13.28 -22.14 5.98
CA ALA A 233 -14.62 -21.94 6.52
C ALA A 233 -14.56 -22.12 8.06
N LYS A 234 -15.14 -21.18 8.81
CA LYS A 234 -15.04 -21.10 10.27
C LYS A 234 -15.34 -22.43 11.00
N ASP A 235 -16.29 -23.21 10.50
CA ASP A 235 -16.74 -24.45 11.11
C ASP A 235 -16.21 -25.71 10.38
N GLN A 236 -15.20 -25.54 9.49
CA GLN A 236 -14.62 -26.62 8.68
C GLN A 236 -13.88 -27.67 9.51
N GLY A 237 -13.24 -27.26 10.60
CA GLY A 237 -12.41 -28.11 11.45
C GLY A 237 -11.24 -28.71 10.65
N ASP A 238 -10.94 -30.00 10.93
CA ASP A 238 -9.82 -30.71 10.28
C ASP A 238 -10.14 -31.22 8.87
N THR A 239 -11.29 -30.80 8.28
CA THR A 239 -11.66 -31.24 6.92
C THR A 239 -10.90 -30.43 5.89
N GLU A 240 -10.17 -31.11 5.00
CA GLU A 240 -9.42 -30.47 3.92
C GLU A 240 -10.30 -29.63 2.99
N ASN A 241 -9.82 -28.49 2.51
CA ASN A 241 -10.56 -27.55 1.65
C ASN A 241 -11.18 -28.20 0.39
N TYR A 242 -10.50 -29.21 -0.20
CA TYR A 242 -11.00 -29.91 -1.39
C TYR A 242 -12.05 -30.97 -1.08
N VAL A 243 -12.35 -31.23 0.20
CA VAL A 243 -13.38 -32.17 0.67
C VAL A 243 -14.56 -31.44 1.29
N TYR A 244 -14.33 -30.31 1.95
CA TYR A 244 -15.36 -29.53 2.62
C TYR A 244 -16.27 -28.82 1.61
N GLU A 245 -17.57 -28.92 1.80
CA GLU A 245 -18.57 -28.21 1.00
C GLU A 245 -18.99 -26.91 1.72
N PHE A 246 -18.55 -25.76 1.21
CA PHE A 246 -18.90 -24.45 1.73
C PHE A 246 -20.42 -24.21 1.56
N THR A 247 -21.11 -23.89 2.63
CA THR A 247 -22.57 -23.72 2.67
C THR A 247 -22.93 -22.23 2.85
N GLY A 248 -24.20 -21.90 2.66
CA GLY A 248 -24.71 -20.53 2.89
C GLY A 248 -24.70 -20.08 4.37
N LYS A 249 -24.20 -20.89 5.31
CA LYS A 249 -24.04 -20.56 6.72
C LYS A 249 -22.59 -20.28 7.10
N ASP A 250 -21.67 -20.67 6.23
CA ASP A 250 -20.25 -20.54 6.51
C ASP A 250 -19.77 -19.12 6.32
N THR A 251 -18.74 -18.79 7.06
CA THR A 251 -17.98 -17.53 6.96
C THR A 251 -16.52 -17.87 6.73
N LEU A 252 -15.87 -17.21 5.80
CA LEU A 252 -14.42 -17.33 5.62
C LEU A 252 -13.69 -16.61 6.74
N VAL A 253 -12.72 -17.29 7.35
CA VAL A 253 -11.82 -16.77 8.36
C VAL A 253 -10.37 -16.93 7.94
N ARG A 254 -9.51 -16.08 8.46
CA ARG A 254 -8.05 -16.15 8.33
C ARG A 254 -7.53 -17.26 9.24
N THR A 255 -6.57 -18.03 8.77
CA THR A 255 -5.83 -18.96 9.60
C THR A 255 -4.50 -18.33 10.08
N ASP A 256 -3.73 -19.07 10.87
CA ASP A 256 -2.40 -18.70 11.32
C ASP A 256 -1.28 -19.04 10.31
N LYS A 257 -1.65 -19.52 9.10
CA LYS A 257 -0.69 -19.97 8.11
C LYS A 257 -0.45 -18.92 7.02
N LEU A 258 0.81 -18.50 6.92
CA LEU A 258 1.29 -17.76 5.76
C LEU A 258 1.43 -18.70 4.55
N ILE A 259 0.71 -18.42 3.45
CA ILE A 259 0.83 -19.16 2.19
C ILE A 259 2.05 -18.68 1.41
N ILE A 260 2.21 -17.37 1.28
CA ILE A 260 3.30 -16.76 0.53
C ILE A 260 3.68 -15.40 1.12
N LYS A 261 5.00 -15.18 1.23
CA LYS A 261 5.57 -13.84 1.38
C LYS A 261 5.94 -13.31 -0.01
N ASN A 262 5.22 -12.28 -0.45
CA ASN A 262 5.30 -11.78 -1.84
C ASN A 262 6.39 -10.71 -2.02
N ILE A 263 7.65 -11.10 -1.88
CA ILE A 263 8.84 -10.25 -2.08
C ILE A 263 9.79 -10.85 -3.09
N LYS A 264 10.65 -10.02 -3.67
CA LYS A 264 11.74 -10.46 -4.59
C LYS A 264 11.18 -11.32 -5.74
N THR A 265 11.70 -12.54 -5.92
CA THR A 265 11.26 -13.46 -6.98
C THR A 265 9.81 -13.89 -6.82
N SER A 266 9.27 -13.94 -5.58
CA SER A 266 7.85 -14.24 -5.37
C SER A 266 6.94 -13.24 -6.10
N LYS A 267 7.28 -11.93 -6.13
CA LYS A 267 6.54 -10.95 -6.94
C LYS A 267 6.45 -11.35 -8.40
N VAL A 268 7.56 -11.81 -8.98
CA VAL A 268 7.61 -12.26 -10.40
C VAL A 268 6.72 -13.48 -10.63
N LEU A 269 6.77 -14.46 -9.73
CA LEU A 269 5.95 -15.67 -9.83
C LEU A 269 4.47 -15.34 -9.74
N GLN A 270 4.09 -14.46 -8.80
CA GLN A 270 2.69 -14.05 -8.65
C GLN A 270 2.19 -13.20 -9.84
N ILE A 271 3.02 -12.31 -10.38
CA ILE A 271 2.70 -11.58 -11.62
C ILE A 271 2.40 -12.56 -12.75
N ALA A 272 3.25 -13.57 -12.93
CA ALA A 272 3.07 -14.56 -13.99
C ALA A 272 1.82 -15.43 -13.79
N GLN A 273 1.44 -15.73 -12.54
CA GLN A 273 0.28 -16.57 -12.21
C GLN A 273 -1.05 -15.80 -12.28
N GLU A 274 -1.08 -14.55 -11.78
CA GLU A 274 -2.32 -13.80 -11.62
C GLU A 274 -2.62 -12.85 -12.78
N ILE A 275 -1.60 -12.29 -13.44
CA ILE A 275 -1.79 -11.33 -14.54
C ILE A 275 -1.73 -12.00 -15.91
N ASP A 276 -0.92 -13.06 -16.07
CA ASP A 276 -0.66 -13.78 -17.34
C ASP A 276 -0.14 -12.84 -18.47
N ARG A 277 0.40 -11.69 -18.09
CA ARG A 277 1.06 -10.74 -18.99
C ARG A 277 2.28 -10.16 -18.33
N LYS A 278 3.31 -9.94 -19.15
CA LYS A 278 4.52 -9.30 -18.69
C LYS A 278 4.28 -7.78 -18.60
N PRO A 279 4.50 -7.16 -17.42
CA PRO A 279 4.37 -5.71 -17.30
C PRO A 279 5.31 -4.98 -18.25
N VAL A 280 4.88 -3.81 -18.71
CA VAL A 280 5.70 -2.90 -19.51
C VAL A 280 6.22 -1.71 -18.69
N LEU A 281 5.60 -1.47 -17.53
CA LEU A 281 6.06 -0.52 -16.52
C LEU A 281 6.11 -1.19 -15.14
N SER A 282 7.09 -0.80 -14.32
CA SER A 282 7.14 -1.20 -12.91
C SER A 282 7.70 -0.08 -12.04
N PHE A 283 7.12 0.07 -10.85
CA PHE A 283 7.49 1.07 -9.85
C PHE A 283 7.78 0.40 -8.52
N GLY A 284 8.84 0.84 -7.84
CA GLY A 284 9.27 0.29 -6.55
C GLY A 284 10.23 1.23 -5.83
N ASN A 285 10.69 0.86 -4.65
CA ASN A 285 11.57 1.69 -3.83
C ASN A 285 12.77 0.96 -3.25
N SER A 286 12.74 -0.37 -3.24
CA SER A 286 13.70 -1.16 -2.47
C SER A 286 14.37 -2.26 -3.30
N SER A 287 15.33 -2.96 -2.69
CA SER A 287 15.92 -4.16 -3.30
C SER A 287 14.91 -5.32 -3.40
N GLY A 288 13.79 -5.25 -2.71
CA GLY A 288 12.68 -6.21 -2.81
C GLY A 288 12.02 -6.20 -4.18
N ASP A 289 12.11 -5.06 -4.91
CA ASP A 289 11.45 -4.82 -6.19
C ASP A 289 12.32 -5.10 -7.41
N VAL A 290 13.63 -5.24 -7.20
CA VAL A 290 14.60 -5.45 -8.28
C VAL A 290 14.22 -6.64 -9.17
N SER A 291 13.68 -7.72 -8.60
CA SER A 291 13.22 -8.87 -9.38
C SER A 291 12.05 -8.51 -10.28
N MET A 292 11.08 -7.74 -9.80
CA MET A 292 9.93 -7.24 -10.56
C MET A 292 10.40 -6.29 -11.68
N HIS A 293 11.30 -5.36 -11.39
CA HIS A 293 11.90 -4.46 -12.39
C HIS A 293 12.64 -5.23 -13.48
N ASN A 294 13.52 -6.13 -13.09
CA ASN A 294 14.27 -6.97 -14.04
C ASN A 294 13.32 -7.82 -14.90
N TYR A 295 12.27 -8.38 -14.30
CA TYR A 295 11.26 -9.10 -15.06
C TYR A 295 10.58 -8.20 -16.10
N THR A 296 10.26 -6.97 -15.73
CA THR A 296 9.63 -5.99 -16.62
C THR A 296 10.53 -5.61 -17.79
N ILE A 297 11.80 -5.24 -17.54
CA ILE A 297 12.67 -4.67 -18.58
C ILE A 297 13.47 -5.68 -19.37
N THR A 298 13.65 -6.91 -18.90
CA THR A 298 14.51 -7.89 -19.57
C THR A 298 13.72 -8.78 -20.53
N ASN A 299 14.14 -8.88 -21.78
CA ASN A 299 13.51 -9.72 -22.80
C ASN A 299 11.98 -9.47 -22.91
N ASN A 300 11.57 -8.21 -22.84
CA ASN A 300 10.19 -7.82 -23.08
C ASN A 300 9.94 -7.72 -24.58
N GLY A 301 8.75 -8.12 -25.03
CA GLY A 301 8.34 -7.98 -26.43
C GLY A 301 7.99 -6.55 -26.81
N TYR A 302 7.80 -5.67 -25.82
CA TYR A 302 7.49 -4.25 -25.98
C TYR A 302 8.55 -3.37 -25.34
N LYS A 303 8.57 -2.09 -25.70
CA LYS A 303 9.32 -1.07 -24.97
C LYS A 303 8.84 -1.08 -23.51
N SER A 304 9.79 -1.11 -22.57
CA SER A 304 9.47 -1.21 -21.16
C SER A 304 10.43 -0.39 -20.30
N ALA A 305 9.97 0.05 -19.13
CA ALA A 305 10.76 0.83 -18.19
C ALA A 305 10.46 0.45 -16.74
N ALA A 306 11.42 0.70 -15.86
CA ALA A 306 11.29 0.52 -14.42
C ALA A 306 11.70 1.81 -13.70
N PHE A 307 10.87 2.25 -12.77
CA PHE A 307 11.06 3.46 -11.97
C PHE A 307 11.32 3.09 -10.52
N GLN A 308 12.42 3.59 -9.98
CA GLN A 308 12.85 3.28 -8.61
C GLN A 308 12.89 4.55 -7.77
N LEU A 309 12.03 4.61 -6.74
CA LEU A 309 11.96 5.71 -5.81
C LEU A 309 13.17 5.73 -4.89
N ILE A 310 13.62 6.91 -4.55
CA ILE A 310 14.70 7.17 -3.60
C ILE A 310 14.14 7.99 -2.45
N ALA A 311 14.08 7.40 -1.25
CA ALA A 311 13.68 8.09 -0.03
C ALA A 311 14.83 8.99 0.45
N ASP A 312 15.06 10.11 -0.25
CA ASP A 312 16.13 11.07 0.00
C ASP A 312 15.65 12.42 0.58
N ASP A 313 14.38 12.52 0.97
CA ASP A 313 13.84 13.70 1.63
C ASP A 313 13.89 13.55 3.16
N ASP A 314 14.81 14.28 3.77
CA ASP A 314 14.98 14.33 5.22
C ASP A 314 14.29 15.54 5.87
N VAL A 315 13.61 16.37 5.08
CA VAL A 315 12.88 17.56 5.53
C VAL A 315 11.38 17.28 5.67
N ARG A 316 10.77 16.74 4.62
CA ARG A 316 9.32 16.47 4.55
C ARG A 316 8.97 15.06 4.96
N ASP A 317 9.95 14.14 4.92
CA ASP A 317 9.82 12.73 5.31
C ASP A 317 11.06 12.27 6.10
N TYR A 318 11.10 11.01 6.49
CA TYR A 318 12.18 10.36 7.22
C TYR A 318 13.20 9.67 6.31
N GLY A 319 13.37 10.20 5.10
CA GLY A 319 14.37 9.76 4.15
C GLY A 319 15.80 10.09 4.56
N ASN A 320 16.76 9.71 3.72
CA ASN A 320 18.18 9.95 3.95
C ASN A 320 18.83 10.69 2.77
N SER A 321 18.90 12.02 2.87
CA SER A 321 19.44 12.87 1.82
C SER A 321 20.93 12.60 1.52
N SER A 322 21.69 12.10 2.50
CA SER A 322 23.12 11.79 2.30
C SER A 322 23.35 10.58 1.37
N LYS A 323 22.37 9.72 1.24
CA LYS A 323 22.43 8.52 0.36
C LYS A 323 21.80 8.73 -1.02
N GLY A 324 21.15 9.87 -1.26
CA GLY A 324 20.40 10.12 -2.48
C GLY A 324 21.22 9.88 -3.76
N LYS A 325 22.46 10.44 -3.81
CA LYS A 325 23.34 10.25 -4.96
C LYS A 325 23.79 8.80 -5.14
N GLU A 326 24.19 8.13 -4.07
CA GLU A 326 24.64 6.73 -4.11
C GLU A 326 23.51 5.81 -4.62
N LEU A 327 22.29 6.03 -4.13
CA LEU A 327 21.12 5.26 -4.54
C LEU A 327 20.75 5.54 -6.01
N ARG A 328 20.82 6.80 -6.46
CA ARG A 328 20.62 7.17 -7.86
C ARG A 328 21.62 6.44 -8.76
N ASP A 329 22.92 6.59 -8.49
CA ASP A 329 24.00 5.95 -9.27
C ASP A 329 23.80 4.41 -9.32
N LYS A 330 23.37 3.82 -8.22
CA LYS A 330 23.06 2.38 -8.12
C LYS A 330 21.90 1.97 -9.03
N TRP A 331 20.79 2.66 -8.95
CA TRP A 331 19.58 2.26 -9.67
C TRP A 331 19.67 2.55 -11.18
N GLU A 332 20.24 3.69 -11.55
CA GLU A 332 20.51 4.03 -12.94
C GLU A 332 21.54 3.05 -13.54
N GLY A 333 22.54 2.62 -12.76
CA GLY A 333 23.48 1.56 -13.16
C GLY A 333 22.84 0.20 -13.43
N MET A 334 21.63 -0.04 -12.92
CA MET A 334 20.82 -1.23 -13.21
C MET A 334 19.83 -1.02 -14.38
N GLY A 335 19.80 0.19 -14.97
CA GLY A 335 18.90 0.55 -16.05
C GLY A 335 17.51 0.98 -15.60
N PHE A 336 17.35 1.38 -14.34
CA PHE A 336 16.10 1.93 -13.80
C PHE A 336 16.12 3.45 -13.82
N VAL A 337 14.97 4.08 -13.96
CA VAL A 337 14.78 5.52 -13.81
C VAL A 337 14.69 5.83 -12.33
N ALA A 338 15.61 6.64 -11.81
CA ALA A 338 15.62 7.00 -10.40
C ALA A 338 14.72 8.21 -10.13
N VAL A 339 13.77 8.06 -9.20
CA VAL A 339 12.84 9.12 -8.77
C VAL A 339 13.25 9.61 -7.38
N SER A 340 13.67 10.87 -7.26
CA SER A 340 14.06 11.48 -5.99
C SER A 340 12.85 12.14 -5.31
N MET A 341 12.44 11.68 -4.16
CA MET A 341 11.36 12.32 -3.41
C MET A 341 11.68 13.79 -3.10
N LYS A 342 12.95 14.09 -2.87
CA LYS A 342 13.42 15.44 -2.53
C LYS A 342 13.38 16.39 -3.72
N ASN A 343 13.81 15.93 -4.89
CA ASN A 343 14.04 16.80 -6.03
C ASN A 343 12.94 16.72 -7.09
N ASP A 344 12.30 15.56 -7.27
CA ASP A 344 11.28 15.35 -8.30
C ASP A 344 9.87 15.72 -7.80
N TRP A 345 9.63 15.71 -6.48
CA TRP A 345 8.32 16.00 -5.91
C TRP A 345 8.23 17.39 -5.30
N LYS A 346 7.13 18.06 -5.58
CA LYS A 346 6.77 19.37 -5.01
C LYS A 346 6.25 19.22 -3.58
N THR A 347 5.46 18.20 -3.31
CA THR A 347 5.00 17.79 -1.98
C THR A 347 4.93 16.26 -1.92
N ILE A 348 4.92 15.68 -0.71
CA ILE A 348 4.79 14.24 -0.50
C ILE A 348 3.36 13.89 -0.07
N TYR A 349 2.88 14.55 1.00
CA TYR A 349 1.61 14.27 1.67
C TYR A 349 0.59 15.42 1.59
N GLY A 350 0.90 16.47 0.82
CA GLY A 350 0.14 17.72 0.79
C GLY A 350 0.75 18.80 1.72
N GLU A 351 0.22 20.02 1.61
CA GLU A 351 0.80 21.20 2.25
C GLU A 351 0.64 21.26 3.78
N ASN A 352 -0.35 20.53 4.33
CA ASN A 352 -0.74 20.62 5.74
C ASN A 352 -0.04 19.57 6.62
N VAL A 353 0.56 18.55 6.06
CA VAL A 353 1.29 17.52 6.82
C VAL A 353 2.67 18.02 7.19
N VAL A 354 3.01 17.92 8.46
CA VAL A 354 4.30 18.41 8.98
C VAL A 354 5.00 17.27 9.70
N LYS A 355 6.24 17.00 9.29
CA LYS A 355 7.13 16.09 10.01
C LYS A 355 7.55 16.73 11.34
N THR A 356 7.32 16.04 12.46
CA THR A 356 7.63 16.54 13.81
C THR A 356 9.05 16.20 14.25
N GLY A 357 9.60 15.10 13.80
CA GLY A 357 10.89 14.57 14.25
C GLY A 357 10.83 13.91 15.63
N SER A 358 9.65 13.75 16.20
CA SER A 358 9.42 13.05 17.47
C SER A 358 8.48 11.86 17.24
N PHE A 359 8.75 10.74 17.93
CA PHE A 359 7.90 9.56 17.97
C PHE A 359 7.89 8.97 19.37
N HIS A 360 6.77 8.36 19.70
CA HIS A 360 6.53 7.74 21.00
C HIS A 360 6.75 6.23 21.01
N TRP A 361 7.34 5.69 19.94
CA TRP A 361 7.51 4.27 19.68
C TRP A 361 7.98 3.42 20.88
N LEU A 362 9.01 3.88 21.60
CA LEU A 362 9.54 3.16 22.76
C LEU A 362 8.68 3.33 24.01
N GLU A 363 7.95 4.43 24.13
CA GLU A 363 7.07 4.75 25.26
C GLU A 363 5.74 4.01 25.14
N ASP A 364 5.18 3.98 23.92
CA ASP A 364 3.88 3.36 23.63
C ASP A 364 3.92 1.83 23.78
N TYR A 365 5.09 1.22 23.63
CA TYR A 365 5.29 -0.22 23.74
C TYR A 365 6.32 -0.60 24.81
N ALA A 366 6.32 0.14 25.93
CA ALA A 366 7.17 -0.17 27.08
C ALA A 366 6.74 -1.51 27.73
N ASP A 367 7.73 -2.24 28.28
CA ASP A 367 7.45 -3.35 29.18
C ASP A 367 6.82 -2.82 30.46
N GLU A 368 5.69 -3.36 30.88
CA GLU A 368 5.14 -3.18 32.22
C GLU A 368 5.85 -4.08 33.26
#